data_c221acbd3874f18ad4e991fa1521e642
#
_entry.id   c221acbd3874f18ad4e991fa1521e642
#
_cell.length_a   1.000
_cell.length_b   1.000
_cell.length_c   1.000
_cell.angle_alpha   90.00
_cell.angle_beta   90.00
_cell.angle_gamma   90.00
#
_symmetry.space_group_name_H-M   'P 1'
#
loop_
_entity.id
_entity.type
_entity.pdbx_description
1 polymer ?
#
loop_
_entity_poly.entity_id
_entity_poly.type
_entity_poly.pdbx_seq_one_letter_code
_entity_poly.pdbx_strand_id
1 'polypeptide(L)'
;GKLLTIDGGTAADRLRSILNKADANCKVLGELGLGTNPHAREIGHVENKFRLGTAHVALGDNHLIGWRGASKYGGTVVSNRHIDLVANGIVIEIDGLVVKP
;
A
#
# COMPACT_ATOMS: atom_id res chain seq x y z
N GLY A 1 11.95 -1.13 -5.53
CA GLY A 1 10.57 -1.63 -5.52
C GLY A 1 10.41 -3.01 -4.86
N LYS A 2 11.41 -3.48 -4.15
CA LYS A 2 11.35 -4.78 -3.44
C LYS A 2 11.66 -4.58 -1.96
N LEU A 3 10.83 -5.17 -1.10
CA LEU A 3 11.04 -5.17 0.33
C LEU A 3 12.31 -5.95 0.69
N LEU A 4 13.24 -5.33 1.40
CA LEU A 4 14.52 -5.91 1.79
C LEU A 4 14.51 -6.34 3.26
N THR A 5 14.08 -5.45 4.15
CA THR A 5 14.08 -5.67 5.60
C THR A 5 12.74 -5.27 6.22
N ILE A 6 12.40 -5.91 7.32
CA ILE A 6 11.24 -5.57 8.14
C ILE A 6 11.74 -5.55 9.58
N ASP A 7 11.72 -4.37 10.18
CA ASP A 7 12.12 -4.18 11.57
C ASP A 7 10.94 -3.67 12.41
N GLY A 8 10.94 -3.99 13.68
CA GLY A 8 9.90 -3.60 14.61
C GLY A 8 9.48 -4.76 15.51
N GLY A 9 8.45 -4.51 16.32
CA GLY A 9 7.91 -5.49 17.27
C GLY A 9 6.91 -6.47 16.63
N THR A 10 5.89 -6.82 17.39
CA THR A 10 4.88 -7.83 17.03
C THR A 10 4.23 -7.62 15.66
N ALA A 11 4.02 -6.35 15.23
CA ALA A 11 3.46 -6.06 13.92
C ALA A 11 4.41 -6.50 12.78
N ALA A 12 5.71 -6.27 12.94
CA ALA A 12 6.73 -6.72 11.99
C ALA A 12 6.81 -8.25 11.93
N ASP A 13 6.70 -8.92 13.08
CA ASP A 13 6.67 -10.40 13.15
C ASP A 13 5.47 -10.96 12.40
N ARG A 14 4.31 -10.32 12.58
CA ARG A 14 3.08 -10.70 11.86
C ARG A 14 3.24 -10.53 10.36
N LEU A 15 3.78 -9.40 9.90
CA LEU A 15 4.02 -9.17 8.48
C LEU A 15 5.00 -10.18 7.90
N ARG A 16 6.13 -10.44 8.59
CA ARG A 16 7.09 -11.49 8.19
C ARG A 16 6.42 -12.85 8.04
N SER A 17 5.56 -13.23 9.01
CA SER A 17 4.83 -14.50 8.96
C SER A 17 3.91 -14.61 7.75
N ILE A 18 3.22 -13.52 7.39
CA ILE A 18 2.35 -13.48 6.21
C ILE A 18 3.18 -13.62 4.93
N LEU A 19 4.25 -12.85 4.80
CA LEU A 19 5.10 -12.84 3.61
C LEU A 19 5.85 -14.15 3.40
N ASN A 20 6.21 -14.86 4.48
CA ASN A 20 6.89 -16.16 4.38
C ASN A 20 5.95 -17.29 3.89
N LYS A 21 4.64 -17.08 3.95
CA LYS A 21 3.62 -18.02 3.45
C LYS A 21 3.10 -17.65 2.06
N ALA A 22 3.54 -16.52 1.53
CA ALA A 22 3.16 -16.02 0.22
C ALA A 22 4.21 -16.36 -0.85
N ASP A 23 3.88 -16.08 -2.11
CA ASP A 23 4.85 -16.20 -3.20
C ASP A 23 5.92 -15.10 -3.15
N ALA A 24 6.98 -15.25 -3.95
CA ALA A 24 8.11 -14.33 -3.97
C ALA A 24 7.72 -12.89 -4.40
N ASN A 25 6.69 -12.76 -5.23
CA ASN A 25 6.23 -11.46 -5.74
C ASN A 25 5.46 -10.67 -4.69
N CYS A 26 5.01 -11.30 -3.61
CA CYS A 26 4.38 -10.61 -2.47
C CYS A 26 5.31 -9.59 -1.77
N LYS A 27 6.62 -9.67 -2.01
CA LYS A 27 7.61 -8.72 -1.48
C LYS A 27 7.90 -7.54 -2.42
N VAL A 28 7.22 -7.47 -3.55
CA VAL A 28 7.35 -6.36 -4.51
C VAL A 28 6.37 -5.27 -4.14
N LEU A 29 6.82 -4.00 -4.19
CA LEU A 29 5.94 -2.84 -4.02
C LEU A 29 5.01 -2.75 -5.24
N GLY A 30 3.72 -2.93 -5.01
CA GLY A 30 2.70 -3.00 -6.05
C GLY A 30 1.85 -1.75 -6.18
N GLU A 31 1.71 -0.97 -5.10
CA GLU A 31 0.82 0.20 -5.08
C GLU A 31 1.35 1.29 -4.16
N LEU A 32 1.13 2.53 -4.56
CA LEU A 32 1.13 3.71 -3.71
C LEU A 32 -0.22 4.39 -3.86
N GLY A 33 -0.93 4.58 -2.76
CA GLY A 33 -2.21 5.26 -2.75
C GLY A 33 -2.23 6.44 -1.77
N LEU A 34 -2.97 7.47 -2.13
CA LEU A 34 -3.17 8.67 -1.31
C LEU A 34 -4.65 8.77 -0.94
N GLY A 35 -4.94 8.95 0.35
CA GLY A 35 -6.28 9.18 0.84
C GLY A 35 -6.72 10.62 0.57
N THR A 36 -7.81 10.77 -0.15
CA THR A 36 -8.33 12.06 -0.60
C THR A 36 -9.78 12.33 -0.17
N ASN A 37 -10.42 11.37 0.50
CA ASN A 37 -11.81 11.50 0.91
C ASN A 37 -11.92 12.12 2.32
N PRO A 38 -12.44 13.36 2.45
CA PRO A 38 -12.61 14.02 3.75
C PRO A 38 -13.76 13.43 4.58
N HIS A 39 -14.64 12.63 3.98
CA HIS A 39 -15.78 12.00 4.64
C HIS A 39 -15.51 10.55 5.06
N ALA A 40 -14.39 9.96 4.63
CA ALA A 40 -14.01 8.62 5.06
C ALA A 40 -13.64 8.60 6.55
N ARG A 41 -14.03 7.53 7.24
CA ARG A 41 -13.85 7.37 8.69
C ARG A 41 -12.83 6.29 9.01
N GLU A 42 -12.29 6.34 10.21
CA GLU A 42 -11.35 5.33 10.72
C GLU A 42 -12.12 4.13 11.32
N ILE A 43 -12.93 3.47 10.51
CA ILE A 43 -13.81 2.37 10.96
C ILE A 43 -13.47 1.01 10.34
N GLY A 44 -12.40 0.94 9.59
CA GLY A 44 -11.95 -0.31 8.97
C GLY A 44 -10.84 -0.06 7.99
N HIS A 45 -10.12 -1.14 7.68
CA HIS A 45 -8.91 -1.05 6.86
C HIS A 45 -9.16 -0.43 5.48
N VAL A 46 -10.23 -0.85 4.82
CA VAL A 46 -10.55 -0.38 3.46
C VAL A 46 -10.94 1.10 3.44
N GLU A 47 -11.76 1.54 4.39
CA GLU A 47 -12.19 2.94 4.44
C GLU A 47 -11.04 3.85 4.90
N ASN A 48 -10.22 3.40 5.85
CA ASN A 48 -9.11 4.18 6.38
C ASN A 48 -8.10 4.56 5.30
N LYS A 49 -7.82 3.70 4.33
CA LYS A 49 -6.86 3.99 3.25
C LYS A 49 -7.30 5.07 2.27
N PHE A 50 -8.60 5.40 2.25
CA PHE A 50 -9.15 6.50 1.43
C PHE A 50 -9.29 7.82 2.18
N ARG A 51 -9.10 7.81 3.50
CA ARG A 51 -9.28 8.99 4.35
C ARG A 51 -8.27 10.08 4.02
N LEU A 52 -8.75 11.32 3.93
CA LEU A 52 -7.90 12.50 3.72
C LEU A 52 -6.77 12.54 4.77
N GLY A 53 -5.53 12.77 4.32
CA GLY A 53 -4.35 12.80 5.18
C GLY A 53 -3.74 11.43 5.48
N THR A 54 -4.17 10.37 4.78
CA THR A 54 -3.52 9.06 4.81
C THR A 54 -2.77 8.79 3.52
N ALA A 55 -1.78 7.92 3.60
CA ALA A 55 -1.22 7.23 2.44
C ALA A 55 -1.13 5.76 2.74
N HIS A 56 -1.09 4.94 1.71
CA HIS A 56 -0.78 3.53 1.85
C HIS A 56 0.18 3.06 0.76
N VAL A 57 0.95 2.08 1.09
CA VAL A 57 1.69 1.28 0.13
C VAL A 57 1.15 -0.14 0.18
N ALA A 58 1.09 -0.82 -0.95
CA ALA A 58 0.76 -2.22 -0.96
C ALA A 58 1.90 -3.07 -1.50
N LEU A 59 2.07 -4.22 -0.87
CA LEU A 59 2.98 -5.26 -1.31
C LEU A 59 2.22 -6.33 -2.07
N GLY A 60 2.81 -6.83 -3.14
CA GLY A 60 2.30 -7.95 -3.91
C GLY A 60 1.49 -7.55 -5.13
N ASP A 61 0.39 -8.23 -5.35
CA ASP A 61 -0.41 -8.14 -6.56
C ASP A 61 -0.87 -6.73 -6.90
N ASN A 62 -0.66 -6.33 -8.16
CA ASN A 62 -1.20 -5.08 -8.69
C ASN A 62 -1.79 -5.22 -10.10
N HIS A 63 -1.86 -6.44 -10.63
CA HIS A 63 -2.33 -6.63 -11.99
C HIS A 63 -3.86 -6.44 -12.14
N LEU A 64 -4.60 -6.53 -11.03
CA LEU A 64 -6.06 -6.30 -10.98
C LEU A 64 -6.44 -4.93 -10.41
N ILE A 65 -5.46 -4.15 -9.91
CA ILE A 65 -5.72 -2.83 -9.34
C ILE A 65 -6.06 -1.84 -10.46
N GLY A 66 -7.03 -1.00 -10.19
CA GLY A 66 -7.39 0.10 -11.09
C GLY A 66 -8.29 -0.31 -12.25
N TRP A 67 -9.38 -1.04 -11.95
CA TRP A 67 -10.49 -1.23 -12.88
C TRP A 67 -10.09 -1.46 -14.35
N ARG A 68 -10.20 -2.70 -14.81
CA ARG A 68 -9.99 -3.10 -16.20
C ARG A 68 -8.56 -3.00 -16.72
N GLY A 69 -7.61 -3.42 -15.90
CA GLY A 69 -6.27 -3.71 -16.36
C GLY A 69 -5.24 -2.67 -15.90
N ALA A 70 -4.85 -2.73 -14.65
CA ALA A 70 -3.65 -2.05 -14.17
C ALA A 70 -2.44 -2.39 -15.04
N SER A 71 -2.41 -3.55 -15.67
CA SER A 71 -1.44 -3.93 -16.69
C SER A 71 -1.35 -2.93 -17.84
N LYS A 72 -2.45 -2.28 -18.21
CA LYS A 72 -2.45 -1.19 -19.20
C LYS A 72 -1.62 0.01 -18.75
N TYR A 73 -1.48 0.23 -17.45
CA TYR A 73 -0.76 1.34 -16.84
C TYR A 73 0.51 0.90 -16.10
N GLY A 74 0.98 -0.31 -16.34
CA GLY A 74 2.22 -0.82 -15.76
C GLY A 74 2.07 -1.75 -14.56
N GLY A 75 0.85 -2.09 -14.13
CA GLY A 75 0.61 -3.08 -13.08
C GLY A 75 0.88 -4.50 -13.56
N THR A 76 2.12 -4.97 -13.39
CA THR A 76 2.60 -6.26 -13.89
C THR A 76 2.96 -7.25 -12.79
N VAL A 77 2.82 -6.88 -11.53
CA VAL A 77 3.10 -7.78 -10.41
C VAL A 77 1.92 -8.71 -10.21
N VAL A 78 2.14 -9.99 -10.43
CA VAL A 78 1.17 -11.05 -10.15
C VAL A 78 1.59 -11.77 -8.87
N SER A 79 0.73 -11.78 -7.87
CA SER A 79 0.96 -12.42 -6.58
C SER A 79 -0.34 -12.99 -6.03
N ASN A 80 -0.22 -13.99 -5.16
CA ASN A 80 -1.37 -14.52 -4.43
C ASN A 80 -1.79 -13.66 -3.23
N ARG A 81 -1.12 -12.51 -3.04
CA ARG A 81 -1.40 -11.54 -1.96
C ARG A 81 -1.34 -10.12 -2.47
N HIS A 82 -2.18 -9.30 -1.87
CA HIS A 82 -2.13 -7.83 -1.89
C HIS A 82 -2.27 -7.35 -0.44
N ILE A 83 -1.24 -6.68 0.08
CA ILE A 83 -1.17 -6.31 1.49
C ILE A 83 -1.00 -4.80 1.59
N ASP A 84 -2.05 -4.11 1.99
CA ASP A 84 -2.01 -2.66 2.26
C ASP A 84 -1.37 -2.36 3.62
N LEU A 85 -0.49 -1.39 3.65
CA LEU A 85 0.14 -0.81 4.83
C LEU A 85 -0.21 0.68 4.87
N VAL A 86 -1.11 1.07 5.76
CA VAL A 86 -1.66 2.43 5.85
C VAL A 86 -0.87 3.26 6.86
N ALA A 87 -0.51 4.47 6.48
CA ALA A 87 0.11 5.48 7.34
C ALA A 87 -0.80 6.70 7.49
N ASN A 88 -0.83 7.28 8.69
CA ASN A 88 -1.53 8.51 9.02
C ASN A 88 -0.55 9.66 9.23
N GLY A 89 -1.04 10.89 9.13
CA GLY A 89 -0.25 12.09 9.40
C GLY A 89 0.92 12.27 8.46
N ILE A 90 0.75 11.87 7.21
CA ILE A 90 1.76 11.95 6.18
C ILE A 90 1.99 13.38 5.71
N VAL A 91 3.19 13.65 5.24
CA VAL A 91 3.53 14.85 4.47
C VAL A 91 3.81 14.39 3.03
N ILE A 92 3.14 15.01 2.07
CA ILE A 92 3.35 14.76 0.66
C ILE A 92 4.17 15.91 0.09
N GLU A 93 5.30 15.58 -0.50
CA GLU A 93 6.15 16.54 -1.20
C GLU A 93 6.24 16.12 -2.68
N ILE A 94 5.99 17.05 -3.59
CA ILE A 94 6.09 16.85 -5.02
C ILE A 94 6.95 17.98 -5.58
N ASP A 95 8.09 17.64 -6.16
CA ASP A 95 9.05 18.59 -6.74
C ASP A 95 9.44 19.75 -5.78
N GLY A 96 9.64 19.41 -4.49
CA GLY A 96 9.97 20.37 -3.44
C GLY A 96 8.79 21.17 -2.89
N LEU A 97 7.58 20.93 -3.37
CA LEU A 97 6.37 21.57 -2.87
C LEU A 97 5.62 20.65 -1.91
N VAL A 98 5.40 21.12 -0.70
CA VAL A 98 4.56 20.41 0.27
C VAL A 98 3.09 20.55 -0.13
N VAL A 99 2.48 19.42 -0.49
CA VAL A 99 1.05 19.34 -0.76
C VAL A 99 0.36 19.00 0.56
N LYS A 100 -0.45 19.94 1.04
CA LYS A 100 -1.34 19.66 2.17
C LYS A 100 -2.62 19.04 1.61
N PRO A 101 -2.98 17.83 2.05
CA PRO A 101 -4.25 17.23 1.68
C PRO A 101 -5.43 17.99 2.31
#